data_137495c671ca0fde58a50695fc3a36b0
#
_entry.id   137495c671ca0fde58a50695fc3a36b0
#
_cell.length_a   1.000
_cell.length_b   1.000
_cell.length_c   1.000
_cell.angle_alpha   90.00
_cell.angle_beta   90.00
_cell.angle_gamma   90.00
#
_symmetry.space_group_name_H-M   'P 1'
#
loop_
_entity.id
_entity.type
_entity.pdbx_description
1 polymer ?
#
loop_
_entity_poly.entity_id
_entity_poly.type
_entity_poly.pdbx_seq_one_letter_code
_entity_poly.pdbx_strand_id
1 'polypeptide(L)' 'MFHYIGLEEARQLLAQMGVQLTLRQMQRAAEQDAYGRRKLPFFVDPIEGKLKIEKNTLRRIYMKAQAEAENNLRI' A
#
# COMPACT_ATOMS: atom_id res chain seq x y z
N MET A 1 11.09 -10.74 8.74
CA MET A 1 9.90 -11.08 9.53
C MET A 1 8.68 -10.32 9.01
N PHE A 2 7.56 -10.99 8.87
CA PHE A 2 6.34 -10.36 8.39
C PHE A 2 5.63 -9.58 9.49
N HIS A 3 5.12 -8.42 9.14
CA HIS A 3 4.36 -7.60 10.07
C HIS A 3 3.16 -7.02 9.31
N TYR A 4 1.97 -7.45 9.68
CA TYR A 4 0.74 -7.03 9.02
C TYR A 4 0.12 -5.86 9.77
N ILE A 5 -0.24 -4.82 9.02
CA ILE A 5 -0.79 -3.58 9.58
C ILE A 5 -2.13 -3.26 8.93
N GLY A 6 -2.95 -2.49 9.64
CA GLY A 6 -4.24 -2.04 9.13
C GLY A 6 -4.15 -0.77 8.30
N LEU A 7 -5.31 -0.26 7.89
CA LEU A 7 -5.41 0.92 7.05
C LEU A 7 -4.75 2.15 7.67
N GLU A 8 -5.05 2.44 8.93
CA GLU A 8 -4.55 3.66 9.57
C GLU A 8 -3.04 3.58 9.80
N GLU A 9 -2.53 2.43 10.23
CA GLU A 9 -1.09 2.25 10.38
C GLU A 9 -0.37 2.37 9.05
N ALA A 10 -0.98 1.83 7.97
CA ALA A 10 -0.41 1.96 6.63
C ALA A 10 -0.37 3.41 6.19
N ARG A 11 -1.43 4.17 6.47
CA ARG A 11 -1.46 5.61 6.18
C ARG A 11 -0.36 6.35 6.91
N GLN A 12 -0.17 6.05 8.20
CA GLN A 12 0.89 6.66 9.01
C GLN A 12 2.27 6.30 8.48
N LEU A 13 2.48 5.05 8.08
CA LEU A 13 3.75 4.63 7.51
C LEU A 13 4.07 5.41 6.24
N LEU A 14 3.10 5.55 5.35
CA LEU A 14 3.27 6.31 4.12
C LEU A 14 3.55 7.78 4.40
N ALA A 15 2.89 8.35 5.40
CA ALA A 15 3.15 9.74 5.80
C ALA A 15 4.59 9.93 6.25
N GLN A 16 5.13 8.98 7.01
CA GLN A 16 6.54 9.00 7.42
C GLN A 16 7.50 8.91 6.23
N MET A 17 7.06 8.26 5.16
CA MET A 17 7.83 8.15 3.92
C MET A 17 7.65 9.36 3.00
N GLY A 18 6.86 10.34 3.41
CA GLY A 18 6.59 11.53 2.61
C GLY A 18 5.36 11.42 1.71
N VAL A 19 4.58 10.36 1.83
CA VAL A 19 3.37 10.15 1.04
C VAL A 19 2.15 10.44 1.92
N GLN A 20 1.61 11.63 1.80
CA GLN A 20 0.51 12.08 2.65
C GLN A 20 -0.83 11.83 1.97
N LEU A 21 -1.54 10.84 2.45
CA LEU A 21 -2.85 10.46 1.95
C LEU A 21 -3.89 10.62 3.05
N THR A 22 -5.11 10.97 2.66
CA THR A 22 -6.24 10.96 3.58
C THR A 22 -6.66 9.51 3.84
N LEU A 23 -7.39 9.28 4.92
CA LEU A 23 -7.93 7.96 5.20
C LEU A 23 -8.82 7.48 4.05
N ARG A 24 -9.59 8.39 3.45
CA ARG A 24 -10.44 8.07 2.31
C ARG A 24 -9.62 7.60 1.10
N GLN A 25 -8.50 8.26 0.82
CA GLN A 25 -7.61 7.83 -0.26
C GLN A 25 -7.03 6.45 0.02
N MET A 26 -6.64 6.18 1.27
CA MET A 26 -6.17 4.85 1.68
C MET A 26 -7.24 3.79 1.50
N GLN A 27 -8.47 4.09 1.92
CA GLN A 27 -9.59 3.16 1.74
C GLN A 27 -9.81 2.84 0.27
N ARG A 28 -9.79 3.84 -0.60
CA ARG A 28 -9.95 3.64 -2.04
C ARG A 28 -8.82 2.81 -2.64
N ALA A 29 -7.59 3.04 -2.18
CA ALA A 29 -6.44 2.26 -2.65
C ALA A 29 -6.51 0.80 -2.21
N ALA A 30 -7.15 0.52 -1.09
CA ALA A 30 -7.30 -0.83 -0.54
C ALA A 30 -8.53 -1.55 -1.08
N GLU A 31 -9.50 -0.83 -1.66
CA GLU A 31 -10.72 -1.42 -2.19
C GLU A 31 -10.48 -2.06 -3.57
N GLN A 32 -11.26 -3.10 -3.84
CA GLN A 32 -11.25 -3.72 -5.16
C GLN A 32 -12.00 -2.85 -6.17
N ASP A 33 -11.45 -2.75 -7.37
CA ASP A 33 -12.14 -2.11 -8.49
C ASP A 33 -13.12 -3.10 -9.14
N ALA A 34 -13.72 -2.71 -10.26
CA ALA A 34 -14.69 -3.53 -10.97
C ALA A 34 -14.10 -4.87 -11.46
N TYR A 35 -12.78 -4.97 -11.56
CA TYR A 35 -12.07 -6.17 -12.01
C TYR A 35 -11.45 -6.97 -10.88
N GLY A 36 -11.79 -6.63 -9.63
CA GLY A 36 -11.26 -7.31 -8.47
C GLY A 36 -9.82 -6.94 -8.10
N ARG A 37 -9.29 -5.86 -8.67
CA ARG A 37 -7.92 -5.40 -8.38
C ARG A 37 -7.91 -4.28 -7.35
N ARG A 38 -6.81 -4.22 -6.61
CA ARG A 38 -6.55 -3.15 -5.64
C ARG A 38 -5.30 -2.39 -6.05
N LYS A 39 -5.28 -1.08 -5.82
CA LYS A 39 -4.08 -0.26 -6.09
C LYS A 39 -2.93 -0.62 -5.15
N LEU A 40 -3.25 -0.92 -3.89
CA LEU A 40 -2.30 -1.45 -2.92
C LEU A 40 -2.75 -2.85 -2.54
N PRO A 41 -1.83 -3.81 -2.37
CA PRO A 41 -2.19 -5.23 -2.16
C PRO A 41 -2.65 -5.53 -0.74
N PHE A 42 -3.69 -4.84 -0.30
CA PHE A 42 -4.38 -5.20 0.92
C PHE A 42 -5.14 -6.51 0.72
N PHE A 43 -5.35 -7.21 1.81
CA PHE A 43 -6.20 -8.40 1.83
C PHE A 43 -7.09 -8.35 3.05
N VAL A 44 -8.15 -9.15 3.03
CA VAL A 44 -9.06 -9.25 4.17
C VAL A 44 -8.54 -10.33 5.10
N ASP A 45 -8.22 -9.95 6.35
CA ASP A 45 -7.81 -10.91 7.36
C ASP A 45 -8.93 -11.94 7.55
N PRO A 46 -8.66 -13.24 7.38
CA PRO A 46 -9.71 -14.26 7.46
C PRO A 46 -10.29 -14.43 8.87
N ILE A 47 -9.63 -13.93 9.89
CA ILE A 47 -10.10 -14.03 11.27
C ILE A 47 -10.85 -12.77 11.68
N GLU A 48 -10.24 -11.61 11.51
CA GLU A 48 -10.84 -10.34 11.94
C GLU A 48 -11.77 -9.71 10.91
N GLY A 49 -11.66 -10.10 9.64
CA GLY A 49 -12.45 -9.48 8.57
C GLY A 49 -12.03 -8.07 8.23
N LYS A 50 -10.85 -7.64 8.65
CA LYS A 50 -10.32 -6.30 8.40
C LYS A 50 -9.25 -6.33 7.33
N LEU A 51 -9.09 -5.21 6.64
CA LEU A 51 -8.04 -5.05 5.65
C LEU A 51 -6.67 -4.98 6.32
N LYS A 52 -5.73 -5.75 5.79
CA LYS A 52 -4.34 -5.81 6.26
C LYS A 52 -3.41 -5.76 5.07
N ILE A 53 -2.21 -5.25 5.31
CA ILE A 53 -1.12 -5.29 4.33
C ILE A 53 0.18 -5.54 5.09
N GLU A 54 1.09 -6.27 4.45
CA GLU A 54 2.40 -6.50 5.04
C GLU A 54 3.25 -5.24 4.91
N LYS A 55 3.87 -4.83 6.01
CA LYS A 55 4.57 -3.56 6.14
C LYS A 55 5.68 -3.37 5.11
N ASN A 56 6.53 -4.38 4.90
CA ASN A 56 7.63 -4.29 3.95
C ASN A 56 7.14 -4.34 2.49
N THR A 57 6.05 -5.05 2.25
CA THR A 57 5.41 -5.07 0.94
C THR A 57 4.97 -3.67 0.54
N LEU A 58 4.37 -2.92 1.47
CA LEU A 58 3.96 -1.55 1.23
C LEU A 58 5.16 -0.66 0.88
N ARG A 59 6.26 -0.78 1.62
CA ARG A 59 7.49 -0.04 1.34
C ARG A 59 8.06 -0.38 -0.04
N ARG A 60 8.11 -1.67 -0.38
CA ARG A 60 8.68 -2.13 -1.65
C ARG A 60 7.94 -1.59 -2.88
N ILE A 61 6.63 -1.39 -2.77
CA ILE A 61 5.85 -0.82 -3.87
C ILE A 61 6.40 0.54 -4.28
N TYR A 62 6.68 1.39 -3.31
CA TYR A 62 7.23 2.72 -3.57
C TYR A 62 8.69 2.66 -4.01
N MET A 63 9.47 1.75 -3.43
CA MET A 63 10.86 1.52 -3.86
C MET A 63 10.91 1.07 -5.32
N LYS A 64 10.01 0.16 -5.70
CA LYS A 64 9.93 -0.33 -7.07
C LYS A 64 9.53 0.77 -8.04
N ALA A 65 8.54 1.57 -7.69
CA ALA A 65 8.10 2.69 -8.51
C ALA A 65 9.24 3.69 -8.73
N GLN A 66 10.01 3.98 -7.70
CA GLN A 66 11.16 4.88 -7.79
C GLN A 66 12.23 4.29 -8.71
N ALA A 67 12.54 3.00 -8.55
CA ALA A 67 13.55 2.34 -9.39
C ALA A 67 13.13 2.33 -10.87
N GLU A 68 11.87 2.12 -11.16
CA GLU A 68 11.34 2.16 -12.52
C GLU A 68 11.46 3.57 -13.12
N ALA A 69 11.15 4.60 -12.34
CA ALA A 69 11.28 5.98 -12.78
C ALA A 69 12.74 6.33 -13.09
N GLU A 70 13.68 5.87 -12.26
CA GLU A 70 15.11 6.07 -12.50
C GLU A 70 15.57 5.37 -13.78
N ASN A 71 15.08 4.16 -14.03
CA ASN A 71 15.41 3.44 -15.25
C ASN A 71 14.88 4.13 -16.50
N ASN A 72 13.72 4.77 -16.42
CA ASN A 72 13.13 5.49 -17.55
C ASN A 72 13.88 6.77 -17.90
N LEU A 73 14.71 7.29 -17.00
CA LEU A 73 15.55 8.45 -17.27
C LEU A 73 16.85 8.09 -18.02
N ARG A 74 17.17 6.82 -18.12
CA ARG A 74 18.34 6.31 -18.84
C ARG A 74 17.98 6.08 -20.29
N ILE A 75 18.04 7.11 -21.05
CA ILE A 75 17.82 7.00 -22.49
C ILE A 75 19.12 7.27 -23.22
#